data_92942478a02bbcbb0173cd33bd09e3b1
#
_entry.id   92942478a02bbcbb0173cd33bd09e3b1
#
_cell.length_a   1.000
_cell.length_b   1.000
_cell.length_c   1.000
_cell.angle_alpha   90.00
_cell.angle_beta   90.00
_cell.angle_gamma   90.00
#
_symmetry.space_group_name_H-M   'P 1'
#
loop_
_entity.id
_entity.type
_entity.pdbx_description
1 polymer ?
#
loop_
_entity_poly.entity_id
_entity_poly.type
_entity_poly.pdbx_seq_one_letter_code
_entity_poly.pdbx_strand_id
1 'polypeptide(L)'
;EMFDLRMSEGVRPLHEAVKRFIAEEVEPVTAEYFRLGEGRADRWSYGEGQLELLESLKNKAKAQGLWNFFLPDAETGEGLSNLDYAYIAMELGKNPLASESMNCAAPDTGNMEVLERVGTPEQKRQWLEPLLSGEIRSAYAMTEPDVASSDAKNVACRAVRDGDEWVITGEKYYISGAGDPRCKIMITMVQTNPDAAPHQRQSQILVPTDAPGVEIVGPMHVFGKDDAPHGHMHIRFNDVRVPYENVLLGEGRGFEISQVRLGPGRIHHCMRSIGAAELAIELIVKRGLTREAFGKRLSNLGGNVQMIAQARIEIE
;
A
#
# COMPACT_ATOMS: atom_id res chain seq x y z
N GLU A 1 32.95 -7.89 -8.99
CA GLU A 1 32.07 -7.04 -9.81
C GLU A 1 31.43 -6.02 -8.90
N MET A 2 31.61 -4.74 -9.23
CA MET A 2 30.98 -3.65 -8.48
C MET A 2 29.53 -3.58 -8.95
N PHE A 3 28.57 -3.71 -8.03
CA PHE A 3 27.15 -3.54 -8.38
C PHE A 3 26.91 -2.09 -8.83
N ASP A 4 26.32 -1.94 -10.01
CA ASP A 4 25.88 -0.63 -10.50
C ASP A 4 24.48 -0.34 -9.98
N LEU A 5 24.37 0.60 -9.06
CA LEU A 5 23.10 1.03 -8.45
C LEU A 5 22.46 2.23 -9.17
N ARG A 6 22.99 2.63 -10.32
CA ARG A 6 22.43 3.73 -11.10
C ARG A 6 21.17 3.27 -11.85
N MET A 7 20.27 4.21 -12.04
CA MET A 7 19.10 3.99 -12.90
C MET A 7 19.54 3.69 -14.34
N SER A 8 18.88 2.72 -14.98
CA SER A 8 19.12 2.39 -16.38
C SER A 8 18.81 3.57 -17.28
N GLU A 9 19.64 3.80 -18.28
CA GLU A 9 19.47 4.93 -19.23
C GLU A 9 18.11 4.87 -19.95
N GLY A 10 17.64 3.67 -20.30
CA GLY A 10 16.33 3.48 -20.95
C GLY A 10 15.13 3.87 -20.09
N VAL A 11 15.29 3.96 -18.76
CA VAL A 11 14.22 4.33 -17.83
C VAL A 11 14.17 5.83 -17.54
N ARG A 12 15.24 6.58 -17.85
CA ARG A 12 15.29 8.02 -17.61
C ARG A 12 14.12 8.80 -18.19
N PRO A 13 13.69 8.57 -19.46
CA PRO A 13 12.53 9.29 -20.00
C PRO A 13 11.25 9.05 -19.19
N LEU A 14 11.02 7.82 -18.72
CA LEU A 14 9.89 7.47 -17.90
C LEU A 14 9.96 8.16 -16.52
N HIS A 15 11.12 8.13 -15.89
CA HIS A 15 11.36 8.80 -14.61
C HIS A 15 11.09 10.31 -14.71
N GLU A 16 11.60 10.98 -15.76
CA GLU A 16 11.34 12.40 -15.99
C GLU A 16 9.86 12.68 -16.28
N ALA A 17 9.16 11.78 -17.00
CA ALA A 17 7.73 11.89 -17.24
C ALA A 17 6.93 11.80 -15.93
N VAL A 18 7.29 10.89 -15.01
CA VAL A 18 6.68 10.77 -13.67
C VAL A 18 6.88 12.04 -12.86
N LYS A 19 8.10 12.56 -12.81
CA LYS A 19 8.40 13.82 -12.10
C LYS A 19 7.57 14.99 -12.64
N ARG A 20 7.48 15.10 -13.96
CA ARG A 20 6.70 16.14 -14.62
C ARG A 20 5.21 15.99 -14.31
N PHE A 21 4.68 14.77 -14.39
CA PHE A 21 3.28 14.50 -14.07
C PHE A 21 2.94 14.92 -12.63
N ILE A 22 3.81 14.58 -11.67
CA ILE A 22 3.62 14.99 -10.27
C ILE A 22 3.61 16.50 -10.16
N ALA A 23 4.59 17.20 -10.75
CA ALA A 23 4.71 18.65 -10.65
C ALA A 23 3.57 19.41 -11.35
N GLU A 24 3.14 18.96 -12.51
CA GLU A 24 2.19 19.69 -13.36
C GLU A 24 0.73 19.29 -13.11
N GLU A 25 0.46 18.05 -12.73
CA GLU A 25 -0.91 17.53 -12.59
C GLU A 25 -1.30 17.23 -11.13
N VAL A 26 -0.41 16.63 -10.34
CA VAL A 26 -0.73 16.17 -8.96
C VAL A 26 -0.58 17.29 -7.95
N GLU A 27 0.59 17.92 -7.88
CA GLU A 27 0.87 19.01 -6.94
C GLU A 27 -0.17 20.14 -6.96
N PRO A 28 -0.58 20.65 -8.13
CA PRO A 28 -1.52 21.77 -8.19
C PRO A 28 -2.90 21.47 -7.58
N VAL A 29 -3.31 20.20 -7.54
CA VAL A 29 -4.64 19.80 -7.05
C VAL A 29 -4.61 19.12 -5.68
N THR A 30 -3.43 18.90 -5.10
CA THR A 30 -3.29 18.18 -3.82
C THR A 30 -4.01 18.89 -2.68
N ALA A 31 -3.83 20.20 -2.55
CA ALA A 31 -4.51 20.98 -1.50
C ALA A 31 -6.05 20.96 -1.67
N GLU A 32 -6.52 21.07 -2.91
CA GLU A 32 -7.94 21.00 -3.24
C GLU A 32 -8.54 19.64 -2.89
N TYR A 33 -7.83 18.54 -3.19
CA TYR A 33 -8.29 17.21 -2.81
C TYR A 33 -8.57 17.10 -1.30
N PHE A 34 -7.67 17.59 -0.45
CA PHE A 34 -7.85 17.55 0.99
C PHE A 34 -8.95 18.51 1.44
N ARG A 35 -9.07 19.68 0.84
CA ARG A 35 -10.15 20.63 1.12
C ARG A 35 -11.52 20.02 0.82
N LEU A 36 -11.68 19.32 -0.29
CA LEU A 36 -12.92 18.62 -0.65
C LEU A 36 -13.26 17.53 0.39
N GLY A 37 -12.27 16.87 0.96
CA GLY A 37 -12.43 15.89 2.02
C GLY A 37 -12.98 16.47 3.32
N GLU A 38 -12.80 17.77 3.60
CA GLU A 38 -13.36 18.43 4.77
C GLU A 38 -14.90 18.45 4.77
N GLY A 39 -15.52 18.45 3.58
CA GLY A 39 -16.98 18.43 3.40
C GLY A 39 -17.64 17.04 3.44
N ARG A 40 -16.90 16.00 3.80
CA ARG A 40 -17.43 14.63 3.87
C ARG A 40 -18.49 14.46 4.96
N ALA A 41 -19.47 13.59 4.73
CA ALA A 41 -20.58 13.34 5.64
C ALA A 41 -20.13 12.71 6.97
N ASP A 42 -19.15 11.82 6.91
CA ASP A 42 -18.51 11.18 8.06
C ASP A 42 -17.02 10.93 7.75
N ARG A 43 -16.27 10.38 8.70
CA ARG A 43 -14.84 10.15 8.53
C ARG A 43 -14.51 9.05 7.52
N TRP A 44 -15.45 8.19 7.20
CA TRP A 44 -15.28 7.00 6.36
C TRP A 44 -15.91 7.16 4.96
N SER A 45 -16.26 8.39 4.61
CA SER A 45 -16.73 8.77 3.28
C SER A 45 -15.80 9.77 2.62
N TYR A 46 -16.03 10.03 1.34
CA TYR A 46 -15.35 11.07 0.60
C TYR A 46 -16.24 12.30 0.45
N GLY A 47 -15.65 13.48 0.38
CA GLY A 47 -16.35 14.70 0.08
C GLY A 47 -16.79 14.76 -1.39
N GLU A 48 -17.81 15.59 -1.66
CA GLU A 48 -18.28 15.81 -3.03
C GLU A 48 -17.15 16.29 -3.93
N GLY A 49 -16.95 15.65 -5.07
CA GLY A 49 -15.89 15.96 -6.04
C GLY A 49 -14.51 15.39 -5.70
N GLN A 50 -14.32 14.84 -4.51
CA GLN A 50 -13.00 14.37 -4.06
C GLN A 50 -12.52 13.15 -4.86
N LEU A 51 -13.38 12.14 -5.04
CA LEU A 51 -13.04 10.96 -5.84
C LEU A 51 -12.97 11.29 -7.32
N GLU A 52 -13.82 12.16 -7.83
CA GLU A 52 -13.80 12.63 -9.22
C GLU A 52 -12.46 13.30 -9.55
N LEU A 53 -11.93 14.11 -8.63
CA LEU A 53 -10.61 14.71 -8.79
C LEU A 53 -9.52 13.64 -8.87
N LEU A 54 -9.54 12.66 -7.97
CA LEU A 54 -8.57 11.56 -7.97
C LEU A 54 -8.68 10.70 -9.23
N GLU A 55 -9.91 10.37 -9.67
CA GLU A 55 -10.13 9.65 -10.92
C GLU A 55 -9.65 10.43 -12.15
N SER A 56 -9.80 11.75 -12.15
CA SER A 56 -9.22 12.60 -13.19
C SER A 56 -7.71 12.46 -13.27
N LEU A 57 -7.02 12.46 -12.13
CA LEU A 57 -5.56 12.21 -12.08
C LEU A 57 -5.20 10.83 -12.65
N LYS A 58 -5.92 9.79 -12.21
CA LYS A 58 -5.70 8.43 -12.71
C LYS A 58 -5.89 8.33 -14.23
N ASN A 59 -6.94 8.94 -14.76
CA ASN A 59 -7.19 8.94 -16.19
C ASN A 59 -6.11 9.67 -16.98
N LYS A 60 -5.61 10.80 -16.47
CA LYS A 60 -4.48 11.52 -17.06
C LYS A 60 -3.19 10.69 -17.03
N ALA A 61 -2.93 9.99 -15.92
CA ALA A 61 -1.77 9.10 -15.80
C ALA A 61 -1.85 7.95 -16.80
N LYS A 62 -3.00 7.29 -16.90
CA LYS A 62 -3.24 6.22 -17.91
C LYS A 62 -3.02 6.73 -19.33
N ALA A 63 -3.56 7.89 -19.66
CA ALA A 63 -3.42 8.48 -21.00
C ALA A 63 -1.96 8.78 -21.38
N GLN A 64 -1.09 8.98 -20.40
CA GLN A 64 0.34 9.20 -20.60
C GLN A 64 1.18 7.91 -20.45
N GLY A 65 0.55 6.75 -20.25
CA GLY A 65 1.25 5.49 -20.02
C GLY A 65 1.95 5.40 -18.64
N LEU A 66 1.51 6.20 -17.66
CA LEU A 66 2.11 6.25 -16.31
C LEU A 66 1.25 5.44 -15.34
N TRP A 67 1.38 4.10 -15.38
CA TRP A 67 0.48 3.22 -14.66
C TRP A 67 1.13 1.88 -14.29
N ASN A 68 0.88 1.38 -13.08
CA ASN A 68 1.30 0.04 -12.62
C ASN A 68 2.80 -0.24 -12.67
N PHE A 69 3.67 0.72 -12.44
CA PHE A 69 5.13 0.56 -12.54
C PHE A 69 5.73 -0.48 -11.60
N PHE A 70 5.08 -0.76 -10.48
CA PHE A 70 5.57 -1.69 -9.46
C PHE A 70 5.58 -3.15 -9.93
N LEU A 71 4.78 -3.50 -10.94
CA LEU A 71 4.70 -4.85 -11.48
C LEU A 71 5.88 -5.13 -12.41
N PRO A 72 6.66 -6.21 -12.15
CA PRO A 72 7.81 -6.54 -12.97
C PRO A 72 7.44 -7.17 -14.31
N ASP A 73 6.20 -7.62 -14.48
CA ASP A 73 5.69 -8.19 -15.71
C ASP A 73 5.37 -7.08 -16.73
N ALA A 74 5.87 -7.23 -17.96
CA ALA A 74 5.67 -6.24 -19.01
C ALA A 74 4.25 -6.23 -19.61
N GLU A 75 3.46 -7.29 -19.39
CA GLU A 75 2.07 -7.36 -19.85
C GLU A 75 1.12 -6.60 -18.91
N THR A 76 1.40 -6.64 -17.59
CA THR A 76 0.58 -6.02 -16.55
C THR A 76 1.17 -4.71 -16.00
N GLY A 77 2.47 -4.50 -16.14
CA GLY A 77 3.24 -3.33 -15.74
C GLY A 77 4.17 -2.85 -16.84
N GLU A 78 5.31 -2.27 -16.46
CA GLU A 78 6.32 -1.72 -17.38
C GLU A 78 7.56 -2.63 -17.53
N GLY A 79 7.59 -3.77 -16.85
CA GLY A 79 8.74 -4.67 -16.88
C GLY A 79 10.01 -4.09 -16.24
N LEU A 80 9.87 -3.16 -15.31
CA LEU A 80 11.00 -2.50 -14.66
C LEU A 80 11.69 -3.43 -13.67
N SER A 81 13.01 -3.32 -13.57
CA SER A 81 13.74 -3.90 -12.45
C SER A 81 13.34 -3.20 -11.14
N ASN A 82 13.51 -3.88 -10.00
CA ASN A 82 13.28 -3.25 -8.70
C ASN A 82 14.17 -2.02 -8.48
N LEU A 83 15.40 -2.03 -9.00
CA LEU A 83 16.29 -0.89 -8.92
C LEU A 83 15.76 0.32 -9.69
N ASP A 84 15.29 0.12 -10.91
CA ASP A 84 14.72 1.20 -11.71
C ASP A 84 13.42 1.71 -11.12
N TYR A 85 12.55 0.81 -10.63
CA TYR A 85 11.33 1.20 -9.92
C TYR A 85 11.61 2.01 -8.66
N ALA A 86 12.72 1.73 -7.96
CA ALA A 86 13.10 2.46 -6.75
C ALA A 86 13.21 3.97 -7.01
N TYR A 87 13.81 4.37 -8.12
CA TYR A 87 13.93 5.78 -8.49
C TYR A 87 12.56 6.44 -8.74
N ILE A 88 11.63 5.72 -9.36
CA ILE A 88 10.26 6.19 -9.56
C ILE A 88 9.51 6.25 -8.22
N ALA A 89 9.60 5.22 -7.40
CA ALA A 89 8.93 5.14 -6.12
C ALA A 89 9.39 6.24 -5.14
N MET A 90 10.64 6.65 -5.20
CA MET A 90 11.16 7.80 -4.44
C MET A 90 10.40 9.09 -4.82
N GLU A 91 10.16 9.34 -6.10
CA GLU A 91 9.39 10.49 -6.55
C GLU A 91 7.91 10.40 -6.11
N LEU A 92 7.31 9.20 -6.20
CA LEU A 92 5.95 8.96 -5.73
C LEU A 92 5.79 9.23 -4.21
N GLY A 93 6.82 8.94 -3.42
CA GLY A 93 6.83 9.17 -1.97
C GLY A 93 6.85 10.64 -1.55
N LYS A 94 7.10 11.57 -2.46
CA LYS A 94 7.16 13.01 -2.19
C LYS A 94 5.80 13.71 -2.16
N ASN A 95 4.74 13.04 -2.63
CA ASN A 95 3.39 13.64 -2.66
C ASN A 95 2.35 12.60 -2.20
N PRO A 96 1.37 12.98 -1.36
CA PRO A 96 0.41 12.03 -0.78
C PRO A 96 -0.58 11.41 -1.78
N LEU A 97 -0.76 11.98 -2.97
CA LEU A 97 -1.67 11.47 -4.00
C LEU A 97 -0.93 10.77 -5.15
N ALA A 98 0.38 10.95 -5.27
CA ALA A 98 1.13 10.50 -6.44
C ALA A 98 1.08 8.98 -6.62
N SER A 99 1.28 8.21 -5.57
CA SER A 99 1.26 6.74 -5.64
C SER A 99 -0.08 6.20 -6.16
N GLU A 100 -1.20 6.65 -5.59
CA GLU A 100 -2.51 6.19 -6.05
C GLU A 100 -2.87 6.71 -7.44
N SER A 101 -2.45 7.92 -7.79
CA SER A 101 -2.68 8.49 -9.13
C SER A 101 -2.12 7.62 -10.26
N MET A 102 -1.07 6.85 -9.98
CA MET A 102 -0.41 5.93 -10.92
C MET A 102 -0.58 4.45 -10.54
N ASN A 103 -1.54 4.17 -9.65
CA ASN A 103 -1.88 2.83 -9.16
C ASN A 103 -0.71 2.07 -8.51
N CYS A 104 0.13 2.79 -7.80
CA CYS A 104 1.31 2.24 -7.12
C CYS A 104 1.23 2.35 -5.60
N ALA A 105 0.02 2.45 -5.03
CA ALA A 105 -0.18 2.60 -3.59
C ALA A 105 -0.32 1.25 -2.87
N ALA A 106 0.23 1.19 -1.65
CA ALA A 106 0.01 0.07 -0.75
C ALA A 106 -1.39 0.19 -0.09
N PRO A 107 -2.04 -0.91 0.29
CA PRO A 107 -1.58 -2.31 0.22
C PRO A 107 -1.82 -2.98 -1.14
N ASP A 108 -2.47 -2.31 -2.08
CA ASP A 108 -2.90 -2.89 -3.36
C ASP A 108 -1.75 -3.44 -4.19
N THR A 109 -0.60 -2.77 -4.21
CA THR A 109 0.59 -3.24 -4.94
C THR A 109 0.98 -4.66 -4.53
N GLY A 110 1.10 -4.93 -3.24
CA GLY A 110 1.42 -6.26 -2.74
C GLY A 110 0.33 -7.29 -3.00
N ASN A 111 -0.94 -6.89 -2.92
CA ASN A 111 -2.08 -7.76 -3.18
C ASN A 111 -2.19 -8.11 -4.67
N MET A 112 -1.93 -7.15 -5.56
CA MET A 112 -1.89 -7.39 -7.00
C MET A 112 -0.74 -8.34 -7.39
N GLU A 113 0.43 -8.18 -6.79
CA GLU A 113 1.55 -9.09 -7.01
C GLU A 113 1.22 -10.54 -6.59
N VAL A 114 0.55 -10.72 -5.45
CA VAL A 114 0.09 -12.03 -5.02
C VAL A 114 -0.89 -12.63 -6.02
N LEU A 115 -1.92 -11.89 -6.40
CA LEU A 115 -2.94 -12.37 -7.34
C LEU A 115 -2.35 -12.69 -8.72
N GLU A 116 -1.40 -11.88 -9.18
CA GLU A 116 -0.70 -12.13 -10.44
C GLU A 116 0.06 -13.44 -10.42
N ARG A 117 0.79 -13.71 -9.32
CA ARG A 117 1.65 -14.89 -9.19
C ARG A 117 0.90 -16.17 -8.87
N VAL A 118 -0.09 -16.12 -8.00
CA VAL A 118 -0.73 -17.33 -7.44
C VAL A 118 -2.24 -17.40 -7.66
N GLY A 119 -2.87 -16.36 -8.20
CA GLY A 119 -4.30 -16.36 -8.48
C GLY A 119 -4.68 -17.32 -9.60
N THR A 120 -5.84 -17.95 -9.48
CA THR A 120 -6.46 -18.69 -10.59
C THR A 120 -6.95 -17.72 -11.67
N PRO A 121 -7.20 -18.19 -12.91
CA PRO A 121 -7.79 -17.33 -13.94
C PRO A 121 -9.09 -16.65 -13.50
N GLU A 122 -9.95 -17.35 -12.73
CA GLU A 122 -11.19 -16.79 -12.20
C GLU A 122 -10.94 -15.71 -11.15
N GLN A 123 -10.06 -15.96 -10.19
CA GLN A 123 -9.66 -14.98 -9.17
C GLN A 123 -9.04 -13.73 -9.80
N LYS A 124 -8.24 -13.90 -10.84
CA LYS A 124 -7.65 -12.78 -11.58
C LYS A 124 -8.71 -11.94 -12.28
N ARG A 125 -9.66 -12.56 -12.97
CA ARG A 125 -10.78 -11.84 -13.61
C ARG A 125 -11.61 -11.07 -12.58
N GLN A 126 -11.93 -11.72 -11.47
CA GLN A 126 -12.83 -11.15 -10.47
C GLN A 126 -12.16 -10.01 -9.67
N TRP A 127 -10.89 -10.14 -9.32
CA TRP A 127 -10.25 -9.26 -8.37
C TRP A 127 -9.00 -8.54 -8.90
N LEU A 128 -8.12 -9.22 -9.65
CA LEU A 128 -6.90 -8.60 -10.16
C LEU A 128 -7.20 -7.57 -11.25
N GLU A 129 -8.04 -7.88 -12.20
CA GLU A 129 -8.39 -6.95 -13.28
C GLU A 129 -8.94 -5.62 -12.77
N PRO A 130 -9.95 -5.58 -11.86
CA PRO A 130 -10.42 -4.30 -11.31
C PRO A 130 -9.39 -3.61 -10.42
N LEU A 131 -8.46 -4.32 -9.78
CA LEU A 131 -7.34 -3.71 -9.08
C LEU A 131 -6.33 -3.09 -10.06
N LEU A 132 -5.98 -3.80 -11.13
CA LEU A 132 -5.09 -3.29 -12.18
C LEU A 132 -5.63 -2.05 -12.87
N SER A 133 -6.96 -1.97 -13.06
CA SER A 133 -7.61 -0.79 -13.62
C SER A 133 -7.75 0.37 -12.62
N GLY A 134 -7.53 0.12 -11.34
CA GLY A 134 -7.72 1.11 -10.27
C GLY A 134 -9.19 1.35 -9.89
N GLU A 135 -10.11 0.49 -10.33
CA GLU A 135 -11.54 0.59 -10.05
C GLU A 135 -11.87 0.31 -8.58
N ILE A 136 -11.20 -0.68 -7.99
CA ILE A 136 -11.36 -1.07 -6.58
C ILE A 136 -10.04 -0.95 -5.82
N ARG A 137 -10.16 -0.99 -4.47
CA ARG A 137 -9.05 -1.11 -3.55
C ARG A 137 -9.17 -2.44 -2.80
N SER A 138 -8.10 -2.78 -2.08
CA SER A 138 -7.97 -4.03 -1.34
C SER A 138 -7.32 -3.84 0.01
N ALA A 139 -7.31 -4.89 0.82
CA ALA A 139 -6.59 -4.93 2.09
C ALA A 139 -5.88 -6.27 2.27
N TYR A 140 -4.91 -6.29 3.19
CA TYR A 140 -4.20 -7.49 3.60
C TYR A 140 -4.40 -7.71 5.09
N ALA A 141 -5.21 -8.70 5.46
CA ALA A 141 -5.63 -8.96 6.82
C ALA A 141 -4.74 -10.06 7.44
N MET A 142 -3.67 -9.67 8.10
CA MET A 142 -2.71 -10.59 8.71
C MET A 142 -2.63 -10.44 10.22
N THR A 143 -2.30 -9.25 10.74
CA THR A 143 -2.03 -9.04 12.16
C THR A 143 -3.26 -9.16 13.03
N GLU A 144 -3.09 -9.68 14.25
CA GLU A 144 -4.15 -10.00 15.21
C GLU A 144 -3.89 -9.38 16.58
N PRO A 145 -4.96 -8.97 17.32
CA PRO A 145 -4.78 -8.30 18.61
C PRO A 145 -4.19 -9.18 19.72
N ASP A 146 -4.54 -10.47 19.74
CA ASP A 146 -4.27 -11.35 20.89
C ASP A 146 -2.99 -12.18 20.78
N VAL A 147 -2.35 -12.18 19.62
CA VAL A 147 -1.14 -12.98 19.35
C VAL A 147 -0.07 -12.16 18.63
N ALA A 148 1.19 -12.56 18.79
CA ALA A 148 2.31 -11.97 18.07
C ALA A 148 2.30 -12.41 16.59
N SER A 149 1.33 -11.94 15.85
CA SER A 149 1.01 -12.36 14.47
C SER A 149 1.95 -11.79 13.40
N SER A 150 2.89 -10.93 13.77
CA SER A 150 4.06 -10.60 12.93
C SER A 150 4.92 -11.84 12.64
N ASP A 151 4.96 -12.79 13.57
CA ASP A 151 5.34 -14.16 13.29
C ASP A 151 4.11 -14.91 12.75
N ALA A 152 4.08 -15.11 11.44
CA ALA A 152 2.95 -15.71 10.74
C ALA A 152 2.51 -17.07 11.31
N LYS A 153 3.43 -17.80 11.97
CA LYS A 153 3.13 -19.08 12.61
C LYS A 153 2.14 -18.95 13.78
N ASN A 154 2.01 -17.76 14.36
CA ASN A 154 1.14 -17.49 15.51
C ASN A 154 -0.28 -17.08 15.10
N VAL A 155 -0.58 -16.94 13.81
CA VAL A 155 -1.92 -16.58 13.33
C VAL A 155 -2.96 -17.56 13.91
N ALA A 156 -3.94 -17.01 14.62
CA ALA A 156 -4.97 -17.76 15.35
C ALA A 156 -6.38 -17.63 14.75
N CYS A 157 -6.61 -16.64 13.88
CA CYS A 157 -7.86 -16.53 13.12
C CYS A 157 -8.07 -17.80 12.31
N ARG A 158 -9.17 -18.51 12.56
CA ARG A 158 -9.40 -19.85 12.04
C ARG A 158 -10.29 -19.85 10.82
N ALA A 159 -9.98 -20.74 9.89
CA ALA A 159 -10.91 -21.13 8.82
C ALA A 159 -11.09 -22.64 8.89
N VAL A 160 -12.35 -23.05 8.97
CA VAL A 160 -12.76 -24.46 9.00
C VAL A 160 -13.56 -24.75 7.74
N ARG A 161 -13.22 -25.84 7.07
CA ARG A 161 -13.98 -26.28 5.89
C ARG A 161 -15.32 -26.87 6.32
N ASP A 162 -16.38 -26.38 5.69
CA ASP A 162 -17.74 -26.91 5.82
C ASP A 162 -18.34 -27.10 4.42
N GLY A 163 -18.27 -28.34 3.91
CA GLY A 163 -18.65 -28.64 2.53
C GLY A 163 -17.79 -27.91 1.52
N ASP A 164 -18.43 -27.07 0.70
CA ASP A 164 -17.80 -26.28 -0.34
C ASP A 164 -17.45 -24.85 0.10
N GLU A 165 -17.47 -24.61 1.41
CA GLU A 165 -17.18 -23.29 1.98
C GLU A 165 -16.10 -23.37 3.05
N TRP A 166 -15.45 -22.22 3.28
CA TRP A 166 -14.69 -21.91 4.48
C TRP A 166 -15.56 -21.12 5.46
N VAL A 167 -15.46 -21.44 6.73
CA VAL A 167 -16.06 -20.65 7.84
C VAL A 167 -14.92 -20.00 8.61
N ILE A 168 -14.88 -18.66 8.58
CA ILE A 168 -13.76 -17.88 9.14
C ILE A 168 -14.22 -17.19 10.41
N THR A 169 -13.45 -17.40 11.51
CA THR A 169 -13.75 -16.83 12.83
C THR A 169 -12.46 -16.32 13.47
N GLY A 170 -12.47 -15.08 13.91
CA GLY A 170 -11.33 -14.43 14.57
C GLY A 170 -11.33 -12.93 14.37
N GLU A 171 -10.20 -12.31 14.72
CA GLU A 171 -10.04 -10.87 14.66
C GLU A 171 -8.72 -10.50 13.97
N LYS A 172 -8.75 -9.39 13.25
CA LYS A 172 -7.59 -8.76 12.63
C LYS A 172 -7.56 -7.30 13.04
N TYR A 173 -6.37 -6.72 13.21
CA TYR A 173 -6.27 -5.29 13.54
C TYR A 173 -5.10 -4.62 12.79
N TYR A 174 -5.10 -3.30 12.78
CA TYR A 174 -4.19 -2.49 11.97
C TYR A 174 -4.24 -2.84 10.47
N ILE A 175 -5.44 -3.14 9.97
CA ILE A 175 -5.62 -3.51 8.57
C ILE A 175 -5.77 -2.26 7.72
N SER A 176 -4.67 -1.88 7.06
CA SER A 176 -4.58 -0.67 6.25
C SER A 176 -5.50 -0.73 5.04
N GLY A 177 -6.24 0.34 4.80
CA GLY A 177 -7.16 0.48 3.67
C GLY A 177 -8.53 -0.15 3.86
N ALA A 178 -8.75 -0.95 4.90
CA ALA A 178 -10.02 -1.64 5.10
C ALA A 178 -11.20 -0.71 5.45
N GLY A 179 -10.92 0.53 5.86
CA GLY A 179 -11.95 1.54 6.11
C GLY A 179 -12.43 2.27 4.86
N ASP A 180 -11.71 2.17 3.77
CA ASP A 180 -12.05 2.83 2.52
C ASP A 180 -13.29 2.17 1.89
N PRO A 181 -14.33 2.95 1.52
CA PRO A 181 -15.53 2.39 0.88
C PRO A 181 -15.25 1.71 -0.48
N ARG A 182 -14.11 1.99 -1.10
CA ARG A 182 -13.67 1.35 -2.35
C ARG A 182 -12.96 0.01 -2.11
N CYS A 183 -12.61 -0.32 -0.86
CA CYS A 183 -12.00 -1.60 -0.51
C CYS A 183 -13.05 -2.72 -0.64
N LYS A 184 -12.87 -3.61 -1.61
CA LYS A 184 -13.85 -4.66 -1.95
C LYS A 184 -13.39 -6.06 -1.60
N ILE A 185 -12.09 -6.25 -1.41
CA ILE A 185 -11.52 -7.58 -1.20
C ILE A 185 -10.37 -7.52 -0.18
N MET A 186 -10.31 -8.52 0.68
CA MET A 186 -9.21 -8.73 1.61
C MET A 186 -8.52 -10.06 1.33
N ILE A 187 -7.20 -10.06 1.29
CA ILE A 187 -6.41 -11.28 1.39
C ILE A 187 -6.21 -11.55 2.88
N THR A 188 -6.83 -12.61 3.39
CA THR A 188 -6.91 -12.88 4.83
C THR A 188 -6.07 -14.10 5.20
N MET A 189 -5.10 -13.92 6.09
CA MET A 189 -4.29 -15.02 6.60
C MET A 189 -4.99 -15.72 7.76
N VAL A 190 -5.17 -17.03 7.63
CA VAL A 190 -5.93 -17.85 8.57
C VAL A 190 -5.18 -19.13 8.91
N GLN A 191 -5.50 -19.72 10.06
CA GLN A 191 -5.07 -21.05 10.42
C GLN A 191 -6.11 -22.07 9.94
N THR A 192 -5.70 -22.96 9.04
CA THR A 192 -6.57 -24.01 8.48
C THR A 192 -6.29 -25.38 9.08
N ASN A 193 -5.03 -25.66 9.44
CA ASN A 193 -4.65 -26.94 10.04
C ASN A 193 -3.65 -26.74 11.20
N PRO A 194 -4.11 -26.70 12.46
CA PRO A 194 -3.23 -26.50 13.62
C PRO A 194 -2.25 -27.66 13.85
N ASP A 195 -2.55 -28.84 13.36
CA ASP A 195 -1.76 -30.07 13.58
C ASP A 195 -0.65 -30.26 12.52
N ALA A 196 -0.65 -29.44 11.46
CA ALA A 196 0.37 -29.49 10.43
C ALA A 196 1.71 -28.95 10.90
N ALA A 197 2.76 -29.17 10.12
CA ALA A 197 4.07 -28.54 10.35
C ALA A 197 3.93 -27.00 10.43
N PRO A 198 4.75 -26.28 11.23
CA PRO A 198 4.54 -24.86 11.53
C PRO A 198 4.33 -23.94 10.34
N HIS A 199 5.01 -24.18 9.22
CA HIS A 199 4.89 -23.39 8.00
C HIS A 199 3.77 -23.86 7.04
N GLN A 200 2.99 -24.86 7.44
CA GLN A 200 1.89 -25.44 6.66
C GLN A 200 0.53 -25.31 7.38
N ARG A 201 0.49 -24.61 8.50
CA ARG A 201 -0.73 -24.40 9.30
C ARG A 201 -1.63 -23.31 8.71
N GLN A 202 -1.07 -22.38 7.96
CA GLN A 202 -1.76 -21.19 7.48
C GLN A 202 -2.13 -21.31 6.01
N SER A 203 -3.25 -20.69 5.67
CA SER A 203 -3.71 -20.46 4.31
C SER A 203 -4.04 -18.97 4.13
N GLN A 204 -4.10 -18.52 2.90
CA GLN A 204 -4.61 -17.20 2.58
C GLN A 204 -5.89 -17.33 1.77
N ILE A 205 -6.94 -16.65 2.21
CA ILE A 205 -8.28 -16.75 1.65
C ILE A 205 -8.76 -15.37 1.24
N LEU A 206 -9.31 -15.27 0.04
CA LEU A 206 -9.98 -14.08 -0.46
C LEU A 206 -11.33 -13.91 0.25
N VAL A 207 -11.49 -12.80 0.97
CA VAL A 207 -12.72 -12.46 1.69
C VAL A 207 -13.25 -11.12 1.18
N PRO A 208 -14.40 -11.09 0.49
CA PRO A 208 -15.06 -9.84 0.16
C PRO A 208 -15.39 -9.04 1.43
N THR A 209 -15.20 -7.73 1.38
CA THR A 209 -15.43 -6.86 2.55
C THR A 209 -16.89 -6.79 2.97
N ASP A 210 -17.81 -7.08 2.05
CA ASP A 210 -19.27 -7.11 2.27
C ASP A 210 -19.81 -8.52 2.58
N ALA A 211 -18.94 -9.52 2.75
CA ALA A 211 -19.38 -10.86 3.12
C ALA A 211 -20.10 -10.82 4.48
N PRO A 212 -21.26 -11.51 4.60
CA PRO A 212 -21.98 -11.58 5.89
C PRO A 212 -21.09 -12.07 7.02
N GLY A 213 -21.09 -11.35 8.15
CA GLY A 213 -20.25 -11.64 9.31
C GLY A 213 -18.94 -10.86 9.36
N VAL A 214 -18.53 -10.19 8.30
CA VAL A 214 -17.41 -9.22 8.34
C VAL A 214 -17.89 -7.96 9.06
N GLU A 215 -17.27 -7.65 10.19
CA GLU A 215 -17.56 -6.47 11.00
C GLU A 215 -16.34 -5.57 11.08
N ILE A 216 -16.46 -4.35 10.59
CA ILE A 216 -15.47 -3.31 10.82
C ILE A 216 -15.74 -2.72 12.20
N VAL A 217 -14.94 -3.10 13.19
CA VAL A 217 -15.12 -2.69 14.59
C VAL A 217 -14.81 -1.21 14.77
N GLY A 218 -13.75 -0.75 14.13
CA GLY A 218 -13.35 0.65 14.19
C GLY A 218 -11.88 0.87 13.84
N PRO A 219 -11.46 2.13 13.81
CA PRO A 219 -10.09 2.48 13.44
C PRO A 219 -9.12 2.26 14.58
N MET A 220 -7.92 1.85 14.23
CA MET A 220 -6.74 1.92 15.08
C MET A 220 -6.05 3.27 14.86
N HIS A 221 -5.50 3.83 15.93
CA HIS A 221 -4.81 5.12 15.86
C HIS A 221 -3.30 4.94 15.86
N VAL A 222 -2.62 5.72 15.03
CA VAL A 222 -1.16 5.83 15.01
C VAL A 222 -0.79 7.28 15.27
N PHE A 223 -0.09 7.54 16.37
CA PHE A 223 0.21 8.90 16.85
C PHE A 223 -1.03 9.82 16.91
N GLY A 224 -2.17 9.27 17.34
CA GLY A 224 -3.42 10.00 17.45
C GLY A 224 -4.19 10.23 16.15
N LYS A 225 -3.72 9.67 15.03
CA LYS A 225 -4.39 9.76 13.73
C LYS A 225 -5.00 8.44 13.34
N ASP A 226 -6.19 8.49 12.75
CA ASP A 226 -6.92 7.32 12.22
C ASP A 226 -6.77 7.12 10.70
N ASP A 227 -6.13 8.08 10.01
CA ASP A 227 -5.92 8.09 8.56
C ASP A 227 -7.19 7.87 7.72
N ALA A 228 -8.34 8.33 8.22
CA ALA A 228 -9.61 8.23 7.53
C ALA A 228 -9.62 8.99 6.18
N PRO A 229 -10.30 8.49 5.16
CA PRO A 229 -11.19 7.31 5.13
C PRO A 229 -10.47 5.99 4.84
N HIS A 230 -9.19 6.00 4.55
CA HIS A 230 -8.38 4.80 4.30
C HIS A 230 -8.34 3.90 5.54
N GLY A 231 -7.84 4.42 6.65
CA GLY A 231 -7.83 3.80 7.97
C GLY A 231 -6.91 2.60 8.13
N HIS A 232 -6.78 2.20 9.38
CA HIS A 232 -6.12 0.96 9.80
C HIS A 232 -7.10 0.25 10.73
N MET A 233 -7.90 -0.66 10.19
CA MET A 233 -9.09 -1.13 10.88
C MET A 233 -8.84 -2.32 11.79
N HIS A 234 -9.60 -2.37 12.87
CA HIS A 234 -9.90 -3.58 13.61
C HIS A 234 -11.11 -4.24 12.95
N ILE A 235 -10.97 -5.52 12.59
CA ILE A 235 -11.98 -6.30 11.87
C ILE A 235 -12.27 -7.56 12.66
N ARG A 236 -13.56 -7.87 12.80
CA ARG A 236 -14.01 -9.14 13.37
C ARG A 236 -14.68 -9.98 12.28
N PHE A 237 -14.30 -11.25 12.23
CA PHE A 237 -14.89 -12.26 11.37
C PHE A 237 -15.80 -13.14 12.22
N ASN A 238 -17.11 -13.00 12.04
CA ASN A 238 -18.14 -13.72 12.79
C ASN A 238 -18.71 -14.83 11.92
N ASP A 239 -18.05 -16.01 11.92
CA ASP A 239 -18.44 -17.16 11.10
C ASP A 239 -18.67 -16.79 9.62
N VAL A 240 -17.71 -16.07 9.06
CA VAL A 240 -17.76 -15.59 7.67
C VAL A 240 -17.62 -16.77 6.72
N ARG A 241 -18.60 -16.95 5.85
CA ARG A 241 -18.62 -18.01 4.84
C ARG A 241 -18.18 -17.49 3.49
N VAL A 242 -17.20 -18.16 2.91
CA VAL A 242 -16.73 -17.90 1.54
C VAL A 242 -16.53 -19.22 0.81
N PRO A 243 -16.63 -19.25 -0.54
CA PRO A 243 -16.37 -20.45 -1.31
C PRO A 243 -15.00 -21.06 -1.02
N TYR A 244 -14.93 -22.38 -1.02
CA TYR A 244 -13.64 -23.08 -0.85
C TYR A 244 -12.57 -22.63 -1.85
N GLU A 245 -12.98 -22.34 -3.08
CA GLU A 245 -12.11 -21.89 -4.15
C GLU A 245 -11.46 -20.52 -3.89
N ASN A 246 -11.88 -19.79 -2.87
CA ASN A 246 -11.26 -18.51 -2.50
C ASN A 246 -9.89 -18.67 -1.82
N VAL A 247 -9.46 -19.90 -1.54
CA VAL A 247 -8.10 -20.16 -1.07
C VAL A 247 -7.10 -19.88 -2.19
N LEU A 248 -6.04 -19.15 -1.86
CA LEU A 248 -4.97 -18.82 -2.79
C LEU A 248 -3.93 -19.95 -2.81
N LEU A 249 -3.54 -20.40 -3.99
CA LEU A 249 -2.50 -21.41 -4.25
C LEU A 249 -2.83 -22.81 -3.72
N GLY A 250 -3.49 -22.92 -2.58
CA GLY A 250 -3.88 -24.15 -1.93
C GLY A 250 -3.83 -24.07 -0.41
N GLU A 251 -4.51 -25.00 0.24
CA GLU A 251 -4.52 -25.11 1.69
C GLU A 251 -3.11 -25.38 2.24
N GLY A 252 -2.75 -24.70 3.33
CA GLY A 252 -1.46 -24.85 4.00
C GLY A 252 -0.30 -24.10 3.34
N ARG A 253 -0.55 -23.29 2.32
CA ARG A 253 0.48 -22.55 1.58
C ARG A 253 0.50 -21.04 1.91
N GLY A 254 -0.19 -20.63 2.97
CA GLY A 254 -0.29 -19.22 3.34
C GLY A 254 1.04 -18.60 3.75
N PHE A 255 1.90 -19.33 4.45
CA PHE A 255 3.24 -18.86 4.82
C PHE A 255 4.12 -18.62 3.56
N GLU A 256 4.10 -19.56 2.62
CA GLU A 256 4.80 -19.43 1.33
C GLU A 256 4.36 -18.16 0.58
N ILE A 257 3.06 -17.92 0.48
CA ILE A 257 2.51 -16.72 -0.17
C ILE A 257 2.96 -15.46 0.55
N SER A 258 2.97 -15.46 1.90
CA SER A 258 3.39 -14.28 2.65
C SER A 258 4.85 -13.91 2.42
N GLN A 259 5.74 -14.87 2.19
CA GLN A 259 7.13 -14.60 1.83
C GLN A 259 7.23 -13.90 0.46
N VAL A 260 6.43 -14.33 -0.51
CA VAL A 260 6.33 -13.70 -1.84
C VAL A 260 5.86 -12.25 -1.74
N ARG A 261 4.86 -11.98 -0.90
CA ARG A 261 4.27 -10.64 -0.73
C ARG A 261 5.14 -9.69 0.09
N LEU A 262 5.64 -10.17 1.23
CA LEU A 262 6.33 -9.31 2.21
C LEU A 262 7.75 -8.94 1.76
N GLY A 263 8.40 -9.75 0.95
CA GLY A 263 9.72 -9.45 0.41
C GLY A 263 9.72 -8.14 -0.39
N PRO A 264 9.01 -8.07 -1.51
CA PRO A 264 8.88 -6.85 -2.30
C PRO A 264 8.26 -5.69 -1.51
N GLY A 265 7.26 -5.95 -0.67
CA GLY A 265 6.59 -4.92 0.14
C GLY A 265 7.56 -4.18 1.07
N ARG A 266 8.49 -4.86 1.72
CA ARG A 266 9.52 -4.23 2.57
C ARG A 266 10.42 -3.29 1.78
N ILE A 267 10.83 -3.71 0.59
CA ILE A 267 11.68 -2.90 -0.29
C ILE A 267 10.92 -1.67 -0.78
N HIS A 268 9.67 -1.83 -1.21
CA HIS A 268 8.82 -0.71 -1.65
C HIS A 268 8.59 0.33 -0.53
N HIS A 269 8.44 -0.10 0.72
CA HIS A 269 8.38 0.81 1.87
C HIS A 269 9.67 1.63 2.02
N CYS A 270 10.84 1.02 1.88
CA CYS A 270 12.10 1.72 1.91
C CYS A 270 12.20 2.78 0.81
N MET A 271 11.83 2.42 -0.43
CA MET A 271 11.85 3.32 -1.58
C MET A 271 11.03 4.59 -1.34
N ARG A 272 9.78 4.44 -0.90
CA ARG A 272 8.88 5.58 -0.62
C ARG A 272 9.36 6.40 0.56
N SER A 273 9.88 5.76 1.60
CA SER A 273 10.42 6.44 2.79
C SER A 273 11.61 7.32 2.44
N ILE A 274 12.50 6.86 1.56
CA ILE A 274 13.62 7.65 1.05
C ILE A 274 13.09 8.89 0.32
N GLY A 275 12.06 8.75 -0.53
CA GLY A 275 11.43 9.89 -1.20
C GLY A 275 10.86 10.92 -0.22
N ALA A 276 10.16 10.48 0.81
CA ALA A 276 9.64 11.35 1.85
C ALA A 276 10.77 12.05 2.63
N ALA A 277 11.87 11.35 2.90
CA ALA A 277 13.04 11.91 3.57
C ALA A 277 13.75 12.96 2.68
N GLU A 278 13.86 12.73 1.38
CA GLU A 278 14.37 13.73 0.43
C GLU A 278 13.54 15.02 0.45
N LEU A 279 12.23 14.90 0.40
CA LEU A 279 11.34 16.07 0.52
C LEU A 279 11.53 16.78 1.87
N ALA A 280 11.64 16.03 2.96
CA ALA A 280 11.84 16.60 4.29
C ALA A 280 13.13 17.43 4.37
N ILE A 281 14.24 16.91 3.85
CA ILE A 281 15.51 17.65 3.87
C ILE A 281 15.47 18.89 2.97
N GLU A 282 14.82 18.83 1.81
CA GLU A 282 14.57 20.00 0.95
C GLU A 282 13.82 21.10 1.70
N LEU A 283 12.74 20.74 2.41
CA LEU A 283 11.94 21.69 3.19
C LEU A 283 12.72 22.27 4.37
N ILE A 284 13.54 21.46 5.04
CA ILE A 284 14.43 21.91 6.12
C ILE A 284 15.43 22.95 5.61
N VAL A 285 16.08 22.66 4.48
CA VAL A 285 17.04 23.56 3.85
C VAL A 285 16.36 24.86 3.43
N LYS A 286 15.23 24.79 2.74
CA LYS A 286 14.45 25.95 2.32
C LYS A 286 14.05 26.82 3.53
N ARG A 287 13.57 26.21 4.60
CA ARG A 287 13.22 26.92 5.83
C ARG A 287 14.46 27.53 6.48
N GLY A 288 15.55 26.81 6.54
CA GLY A 288 16.84 27.29 7.09
C GLY A 288 17.39 28.52 6.38
N LEU A 289 17.17 28.62 5.07
CA LEU A 289 17.61 29.74 4.24
C LEU A 289 16.71 30.98 4.33
N THR A 290 15.44 30.80 4.73
CA THR A 290 14.44 31.89 4.73
C THR A 290 14.07 32.40 6.10
N ARG A 291 14.20 31.59 7.16
CA ARG A 291 13.84 31.97 8.53
C ARG A 291 15.03 32.57 9.25
N GLU A 292 14.81 33.70 9.92
CA GLU A 292 15.80 34.33 10.79
C GLU A 292 15.39 34.23 12.27
N ALA A 293 16.37 33.98 13.12
CA ALA A 293 16.27 34.00 14.56
C ALA A 293 17.61 34.45 15.17
N PHE A 294 17.57 35.23 16.24
CA PHE A 294 18.78 35.77 16.89
C PHE A 294 19.72 36.52 15.92
N GLY A 295 19.12 37.25 14.97
CA GLY A 295 19.86 38.04 13.98
C GLY A 295 20.58 37.24 12.90
N LYS A 296 20.27 35.97 12.77
CA LYS A 296 20.88 35.07 11.78
C LYS A 296 19.86 34.19 11.10
N ARG A 297 20.14 33.75 9.85
CA ARG A 297 19.37 32.66 9.22
C ARG A 297 19.57 31.37 10.01
N LEU A 298 18.53 30.53 10.08
CA LEU A 298 18.62 29.25 10.78
C LEU A 298 19.71 28.36 10.20
N SER A 299 19.98 28.45 8.89
CA SER A 299 21.09 27.77 8.21
C SER A 299 22.49 28.17 8.71
N ASN A 300 22.61 29.32 9.35
CA ASN A 300 23.89 29.80 9.90
C ASN A 300 24.10 29.39 11.37
N LEU A 301 23.16 28.64 11.95
CA LEU A 301 23.32 28.05 13.27
C LEU A 301 24.01 26.69 13.15
N GLY A 302 25.23 26.57 13.71
CA GLY A 302 26.12 25.41 13.45
C GLY A 302 25.49 24.05 13.71
N GLY A 303 24.66 23.91 14.77
CA GLY A 303 23.95 22.67 15.05
C GLY A 303 22.97 22.25 13.93
N ASN A 304 22.31 23.20 13.30
CA ASN A 304 21.39 22.92 12.18
C ASN A 304 22.13 22.39 10.95
N VAL A 305 23.31 22.98 10.65
CA VAL A 305 24.14 22.51 9.54
C VAL A 305 24.59 21.05 9.75
N GLN A 306 25.00 20.73 10.99
CA GLN A 306 25.42 19.37 11.34
C GLN A 306 24.27 18.37 11.21
N MET A 307 23.08 18.72 11.70
CA MET A 307 21.89 17.86 11.57
C MET A 307 21.50 17.61 10.10
N ILE A 308 21.57 18.64 9.24
CA ILE A 308 21.29 18.51 7.81
C ILE A 308 22.33 17.59 7.14
N ALA A 309 23.62 17.78 7.46
CA ALA A 309 24.67 16.95 6.92
C ALA A 309 24.51 15.48 7.33
N GLN A 310 24.18 15.23 8.61
CA GLN A 310 23.96 13.88 9.11
C GLN A 310 22.74 13.24 8.44
N ALA A 311 21.64 13.98 8.31
CA ALA A 311 20.44 13.50 7.62
C ALA A 311 20.72 13.13 6.16
N ARG A 312 21.54 13.93 5.47
CA ARG A 312 21.96 13.62 4.09
C ARG A 312 22.73 12.31 4.01
N ILE A 313 23.66 12.09 4.93
CA ILE A 313 24.43 10.84 5.00
C ILE A 313 23.52 9.62 5.24
N GLU A 314 22.53 9.78 6.13
CA GLU A 314 21.59 8.69 6.45
C GLU A 314 20.63 8.37 5.30
N ILE A 315 20.30 9.33 4.46
CA ILE A 315 19.44 9.13 3.28
C ILE A 315 20.21 8.36 2.19
N GLU A 316 21.51 8.64 1.96
CA GLU A 316 22.36 7.91 1.01
C GLU A 316 22.61 6.46 1.46
#